data_0c450033a4b3f3f61309ee1cc608997c
#
_entry.id   0c450033a4b3f3f61309ee1cc608997c
#
_cell.length_a   1.000
_cell.length_b   1.000
_cell.length_c   1.000
_cell.angle_alpha   90.00
_cell.angle_beta   90.00
_cell.angle_gamma   90.00
#
_symmetry.space_group_name_H-M   'P 1'
#
loop_
_entity.id
_entity.type
_entity.pdbx_description
1 polymer ?
#
loop_
_entity_poly.entity_id
_entity_poly.type
_entity_poly.pdbx_seq_one_letter_code
_entity_poly.pdbx_strand_id
1 'polypeptide(L)'
;PNKKEASEATNLKIKDRAELEKAIKQLKDELNLTYSIITISEEGIALYDDKLHIFAAKAKEVFDVTGAGDTVLATLGYMLATGADIKEAIKIANLAAAVVVAKIGSATASFSEIEQLLNSSFGANFEHNLKSIEELEEILSQKGKKKVVFTNGCFDILHAGHVKYLARARELGDL
;
A
#
# COMPACT_ATOMS: atom_id res chain seq x y z
N PRO A 1 6.82 -11.86 -13.11
CA PRO A 1 6.07 -11.78 -14.38
C PRO A 1 4.73 -11.10 -14.22
N ASN A 2 4.14 -10.65 -15.33
CA ASN A 2 2.74 -10.28 -15.40
C ASN A 2 1.85 -11.53 -15.68
N LYS A 3 0.52 -11.34 -15.68
CA LYS A 3 -0.48 -12.41 -15.88
C LYS A 3 -0.28 -13.17 -17.22
N LYS A 4 0.11 -12.45 -18.29
CA LYS A 4 0.35 -13.04 -19.62
C LYS A 4 1.63 -13.86 -19.61
N GLU A 5 2.72 -13.29 -19.14
CA GLU A 5 4.01 -13.99 -19.02
C GLU A 5 3.91 -15.23 -18.13
N ALA A 6 3.19 -15.14 -16.99
CA ALA A 6 2.94 -16.28 -16.14
C ALA A 6 2.11 -17.36 -16.83
N SER A 7 1.09 -16.98 -17.61
CA SER A 7 0.29 -17.93 -18.43
C SER A 7 1.14 -18.63 -19.46
N GLU A 8 2.04 -17.91 -20.13
CA GLU A 8 2.96 -18.47 -21.13
C GLU A 8 3.96 -19.42 -20.48
N ALA A 9 4.56 -19.01 -19.35
CA ALA A 9 5.56 -19.82 -18.63
C ALA A 9 4.98 -21.12 -18.04
N THR A 10 3.75 -21.08 -17.53
CA THR A 10 3.10 -22.24 -16.91
C THR A 10 2.23 -23.05 -17.87
N ASN A 11 2.01 -22.54 -19.08
CA ASN A 11 1.04 -23.10 -20.06
C ASN A 11 -0.40 -23.21 -19.48
N LEU A 12 -0.74 -22.35 -18.51
CA LEU A 12 -2.06 -22.25 -17.91
C LEU A 12 -2.77 -20.97 -18.35
N LYS A 13 -4.08 -21.04 -18.59
CA LYS A 13 -4.89 -19.83 -18.85
C LYS A 13 -5.37 -19.27 -17.51
N ILE A 14 -4.84 -18.12 -17.12
CA ILE A 14 -5.21 -17.45 -15.85
C ILE A 14 -6.44 -16.56 -16.08
N LYS A 15 -7.64 -17.10 -15.84
CA LYS A 15 -8.91 -16.39 -15.99
C LYS A 15 -9.51 -15.96 -14.65
N ASP A 16 -9.26 -16.73 -13.61
CA ASP A 16 -9.81 -16.54 -12.29
C ASP A 16 -8.75 -16.72 -11.19
N ARG A 17 -9.17 -16.53 -9.94
CA ARG A 17 -8.28 -16.64 -8.77
C ARG A 17 -7.74 -18.06 -8.57
N ALA A 18 -8.52 -19.09 -8.88
CA ALA A 18 -8.08 -20.46 -8.69
C ALA A 18 -6.98 -20.84 -9.71
N GLU A 19 -7.13 -20.37 -10.95
CA GLU A 19 -6.12 -20.55 -12.00
C GLU A 19 -4.85 -19.72 -11.72
N LEU A 20 -5.00 -18.50 -11.18
CA LEU A 20 -3.89 -17.67 -10.71
C LEU A 20 -3.10 -18.39 -9.60
N GLU A 21 -3.80 -18.98 -8.63
CA GLU A 21 -3.16 -19.71 -7.53
C GLU A 21 -2.39 -20.93 -8.03
N LYS A 22 -2.94 -21.66 -8.99
CA LYS A 22 -2.24 -22.80 -9.63
C LYS A 22 -0.98 -22.33 -10.34
N ALA A 23 -1.07 -21.28 -11.16
CA ALA A 23 0.06 -20.78 -11.94
C ALA A 23 1.17 -20.24 -11.05
N ILE A 24 0.84 -19.41 -10.05
CA ILE A 24 1.84 -18.81 -9.16
C ILE A 24 2.51 -19.85 -8.26
N LYS A 25 1.77 -20.88 -7.83
CA LYS A 25 2.31 -22.04 -7.11
C LYS A 25 3.23 -22.88 -8.00
N GLN A 26 2.81 -23.17 -9.23
CA GLN A 26 3.63 -23.92 -10.19
C GLN A 26 4.97 -23.22 -10.42
N LEU A 27 4.98 -21.90 -10.65
CA LEU A 27 6.21 -21.13 -10.79
C LEU A 27 7.10 -21.24 -9.54
N LYS A 28 6.50 -21.16 -8.35
CA LYS A 28 7.23 -21.30 -7.09
C LYS A 28 7.91 -22.66 -6.99
N ASP A 29 7.18 -23.73 -7.27
CA ASP A 29 7.64 -25.10 -7.09
C ASP A 29 8.69 -25.48 -8.15
N GLU A 30 8.43 -25.18 -9.43
CA GLU A 30 9.34 -25.53 -10.52
C GLU A 30 10.68 -24.80 -10.48
N LEU A 31 10.65 -23.52 -10.03
CA LEU A 31 11.84 -22.69 -9.94
C LEU A 31 12.46 -22.67 -8.54
N ASN A 32 11.92 -23.44 -7.60
CA ASN A 32 12.37 -23.51 -6.20
C ASN A 32 12.50 -22.13 -5.55
N LEU A 33 11.47 -21.27 -5.71
CA LEU A 33 11.47 -19.92 -5.22
C LEU A 33 11.03 -19.85 -3.76
N THR A 34 11.63 -18.96 -2.98
CA THR A 34 11.13 -18.62 -1.64
C THR A 34 9.74 -17.95 -1.75
N TYR A 35 9.60 -17.02 -2.68
CA TYR A 35 8.37 -16.29 -2.98
C TYR A 35 8.11 -16.31 -4.48
N SER A 36 6.87 -16.48 -4.89
CA SER A 36 6.44 -16.25 -6.27
C SER A 36 5.52 -15.03 -6.34
N ILE A 37 5.74 -14.15 -7.32
CA ILE A 37 5.01 -12.89 -7.45
C ILE A 37 4.54 -12.75 -8.90
N ILE A 38 3.26 -12.38 -9.07
CA ILE A 38 2.67 -12.06 -10.38
C ILE A 38 1.98 -10.69 -10.27
N THR A 39 2.30 -9.77 -11.17
CA THR A 39 1.53 -8.53 -11.30
C THR A 39 0.23 -8.81 -12.07
N ILE A 40 -0.90 -8.36 -11.53
CA ILE A 40 -2.24 -8.69 -12.01
C ILE A 40 -3.03 -7.45 -12.45
N SER A 41 -2.31 -6.52 -13.10
CA SER A 41 -2.84 -5.26 -13.65
C SER A 41 -3.60 -4.43 -12.60
N GLU A 42 -4.84 -4.05 -12.89
CA GLU A 42 -5.72 -3.28 -12.01
C GLU A 42 -6.07 -3.99 -10.69
N GLU A 43 -5.93 -5.30 -10.65
CA GLU A 43 -6.11 -6.07 -9.43
C GLU A 43 -4.93 -5.95 -8.45
N GLY A 44 -3.74 -5.52 -8.94
CA GLY A 44 -2.56 -5.25 -8.13
C GLY A 44 -1.46 -6.31 -8.23
N ILE A 45 -1.03 -6.89 -7.11
CA ILE A 45 0.09 -7.84 -7.04
C ILE A 45 -0.34 -9.09 -6.26
N ALA A 46 -0.13 -10.26 -6.87
CA ALA A 46 -0.28 -11.55 -6.22
C ALA A 46 1.08 -12.03 -5.68
N LEU A 47 1.08 -12.52 -4.46
CA LEU A 47 2.21 -13.18 -3.80
C LEU A 47 1.80 -14.59 -3.39
N TYR A 48 2.64 -15.55 -3.59
CA TYR A 48 2.52 -16.88 -3.03
C TYR A 48 3.76 -17.21 -2.16
N ASP A 49 3.54 -17.32 -0.87
CA ASP A 49 4.48 -17.86 0.11
C ASP A 49 4.12 -19.34 0.39
N ASP A 50 3.23 -19.59 1.33
CA ASP A 50 2.56 -20.86 1.60
C ASP A 50 1.09 -20.84 1.16
N LYS A 51 0.56 -19.65 0.86
CA LYS A 51 -0.79 -19.41 0.37
C LYS A 51 -0.83 -18.16 -0.52
N LEU A 52 -1.92 -18.03 -1.28
CA LEU A 52 -2.12 -16.86 -2.15
C LEU A 52 -2.55 -15.64 -1.35
N HIS A 53 -1.78 -14.56 -1.49
CA HIS A 53 -2.10 -13.21 -1.01
C HIS A 53 -2.30 -12.28 -2.20
N ILE A 54 -3.32 -11.45 -2.16
CA ILE A 54 -3.59 -10.40 -3.16
C ILE A 54 -3.44 -9.04 -2.49
N PHE A 55 -2.58 -8.20 -3.06
CA PHE A 55 -2.37 -6.82 -2.67
C PHE A 55 -3.02 -5.93 -3.72
N ALA A 56 -4.20 -5.42 -3.42
CA ALA A 56 -4.97 -4.62 -4.35
C ALA A 56 -4.21 -3.37 -4.84
N ALA A 57 -4.36 -3.03 -6.10
CA ALA A 57 -3.76 -1.82 -6.66
C ALA A 57 -4.24 -0.56 -5.93
N LYS A 58 -3.36 0.43 -5.83
CA LYS A 58 -3.61 1.71 -5.15
C LYS A 58 -3.80 2.89 -6.09
N ALA A 59 -3.69 2.67 -7.40
CA ALA A 59 -3.90 3.72 -8.40
C ALA A 59 -5.37 4.18 -8.39
N LYS A 60 -5.59 5.49 -8.29
CA LYS A 60 -6.92 6.11 -8.43
C LYS A 60 -7.22 6.44 -9.88
N GLU A 61 -6.21 6.83 -10.63
CA GLU A 61 -6.27 7.17 -12.05
C GLU A 61 -5.12 6.47 -12.76
N VAL A 62 -5.35 5.99 -13.95
CA VAL A 62 -4.35 5.31 -14.79
C VAL A 62 -4.30 6.03 -16.12
N PHE A 63 -3.16 6.65 -16.44
CA PHE A 63 -2.91 7.31 -17.72
C PHE A 63 -2.05 6.44 -18.62
N ASP A 64 -0.99 5.84 -18.08
CA ASP A 64 -0.08 4.99 -18.84
C ASP A 64 0.48 3.89 -17.93
N VAL A 65 0.48 2.65 -18.40
CA VAL A 65 1.00 1.49 -17.64
C VAL A 65 2.45 1.16 -17.98
N THR A 66 3.07 1.92 -18.88
CA THR A 66 4.44 1.71 -19.33
C THR A 66 5.43 1.88 -18.17
N GLY A 67 6.26 0.86 -17.93
CA GLY A 67 7.26 0.87 -16.86
C GLY A 67 6.73 0.55 -15.45
N ALA A 68 5.43 0.28 -15.30
CA ALA A 68 4.87 -0.10 -14.01
C ALA A 68 5.50 -1.39 -13.46
N GLY A 69 5.66 -2.41 -14.29
CA GLY A 69 6.30 -3.68 -13.92
C GLY A 69 7.76 -3.51 -13.51
N ASP A 70 8.51 -2.70 -14.25
CA ASP A 70 9.93 -2.39 -13.95
C ASP A 70 10.03 -1.62 -12.61
N THR A 71 9.10 -0.70 -12.37
CA THR A 71 9.02 0.03 -11.09
C THR A 71 8.71 -0.89 -9.92
N VAL A 72 7.78 -1.83 -10.09
CA VAL A 72 7.50 -2.87 -9.09
C VAL A 72 8.75 -3.66 -8.79
N LEU A 73 9.44 -4.18 -9.81
CA LEU A 73 10.64 -4.99 -9.66
C LEU A 73 11.77 -4.23 -8.96
N ALA A 74 12.05 -2.99 -9.41
CA ALA A 74 13.08 -2.14 -8.82
C ALA A 74 12.79 -1.82 -7.34
N THR A 75 11.54 -1.48 -7.03
CA THR A 75 11.13 -1.18 -5.66
C THR A 75 11.21 -2.39 -4.75
N LEU A 76 10.75 -3.56 -5.21
CA LEU A 76 10.87 -4.82 -4.48
C LEU A 76 12.34 -5.15 -4.19
N GLY A 77 13.20 -5.07 -5.21
CA GLY A 77 14.63 -5.32 -5.05
C GLY A 77 15.28 -4.39 -4.03
N TYR A 78 14.97 -3.10 -4.09
CA TYR A 78 15.47 -2.11 -3.13
C TYR A 78 14.98 -2.41 -1.70
N MET A 79 13.68 -2.62 -1.51
CA MET A 79 13.10 -2.89 -0.18
C MET A 79 13.65 -4.17 0.44
N LEU A 80 13.77 -5.25 -0.32
CA LEU A 80 14.34 -6.49 0.17
C LEU A 80 15.83 -6.36 0.50
N ALA A 81 16.59 -5.59 -0.29
CA ALA A 81 18.00 -5.32 -0.01
C ALA A 81 18.21 -4.52 1.28
N THR A 82 17.23 -3.73 1.71
CA THR A 82 17.25 -3.01 2.99
C THR A 82 16.72 -3.84 4.17
N GLY A 83 16.33 -5.10 3.94
CA GLY A 83 15.85 -6.02 4.97
C GLY A 83 14.37 -5.92 5.29
N ALA A 84 13.58 -5.27 4.44
CA ALA A 84 12.13 -5.21 4.63
C ALA A 84 11.47 -6.59 4.44
N ASP A 85 10.37 -6.83 5.15
CA ASP A 85 9.52 -8.00 4.92
C ASP A 85 8.91 -7.96 3.51
N ILE A 86 8.72 -9.14 2.89
CA ILE A 86 8.21 -9.24 1.52
C ILE A 86 6.83 -8.58 1.36
N LYS A 87 5.96 -8.67 2.36
CA LYS A 87 4.60 -8.10 2.29
C LYS A 87 4.63 -6.58 2.40
N GLU A 88 5.55 -6.03 3.19
CA GLU A 88 5.80 -4.60 3.25
C GLU A 88 6.43 -4.09 1.94
N ALA A 89 7.41 -4.81 1.41
CA ALA A 89 8.03 -4.49 0.13
C ALA A 89 6.98 -4.43 -1.01
N ILE A 90 6.05 -5.38 -1.06
CA ILE A 90 4.96 -5.39 -2.05
C ILE A 90 4.02 -4.20 -1.87
N LYS A 91 3.68 -3.82 -0.65
CA LYS A 91 2.82 -2.64 -0.40
C LYS A 91 3.47 -1.37 -0.93
N ILE A 92 4.76 -1.17 -0.68
CA ILE A 92 5.51 -0.01 -1.20
C ILE A 92 5.66 -0.08 -2.71
N ALA A 93 5.95 -1.25 -3.29
CA ALA A 93 6.03 -1.44 -4.73
C ALA A 93 4.69 -1.11 -5.44
N ASN A 94 3.57 -1.48 -4.83
CA ASN A 94 2.23 -1.16 -5.32
C ASN A 94 1.95 0.36 -5.31
N LEU A 95 2.44 1.08 -4.28
CA LEU A 95 2.36 2.55 -4.23
C LEU A 95 3.27 3.20 -5.29
N ALA A 96 4.50 2.70 -5.47
CA ALA A 96 5.40 3.19 -6.50
C ALA A 96 4.82 2.99 -7.91
N ALA A 97 4.22 1.83 -8.18
CA ALA A 97 3.50 1.58 -9.42
C ALA A 97 2.33 2.55 -9.61
N ALA A 98 1.55 2.83 -8.54
CA ALA A 98 0.44 3.78 -8.58
C ALA A 98 0.90 5.21 -8.92
N VAL A 99 2.07 5.64 -8.44
CA VAL A 99 2.68 6.94 -8.84
C VAL A 99 3.01 6.95 -10.33
N VAL A 100 3.59 5.88 -10.84
CA VAL A 100 4.05 5.81 -12.24
C VAL A 100 2.88 5.78 -13.20
N VAL A 101 1.88 4.94 -12.96
CA VAL A 101 0.71 4.81 -13.86
C VAL A 101 -0.19 6.05 -13.87
N ALA A 102 -0.05 6.94 -12.88
CA ALA A 102 -0.72 8.23 -12.84
C ALA A 102 -0.01 9.32 -13.67
N LYS A 103 1.08 8.98 -14.35
CA LYS A 103 1.86 9.89 -15.18
C LYS A 103 1.76 9.47 -16.66
N ILE A 104 1.98 10.42 -17.57
CA ILE A 104 1.97 10.13 -19.02
C ILE A 104 3.39 9.73 -19.44
N GLY A 105 3.50 8.62 -20.18
CA GLY A 105 4.76 8.10 -20.69
C GLY A 105 5.60 7.40 -19.64
N SER A 106 6.83 7.02 -20.01
CA SER A 106 7.77 6.39 -19.08
C SER A 106 8.16 7.36 -17.98
N ALA A 107 7.71 7.07 -16.76
CA ALA A 107 7.91 7.91 -15.60
C ALA A 107 8.61 7.15 -14.46
N THR A 108 9.18 7.90 -13.53
CA THR A 108 9.77 7.38 -12.30
C THR A 108 8.94 7.78 -11.08
N ALA A 109 9.00 7.00 -10.02
CA ALA A 109 8.44 7.33 -8.71
C ALA A 109 9.56 7.80 -7.79
N SER A 110 9.40 8.99 -7.20
CA SER A 110 10.30 9.48 -6.15
C SER A 110 9.81 9.00 -4.78
N PHE A 111 10.71 8.94 -3.81
CA PHE A 111 10.34 8.59 -2.42
C PHE A 111 9.29 9.54 -1.84
N SER A 112 9.38 10.84 -2.14
CA SER A 112 8.42 11.83 -1.66
C SER A 112 7.01 11.60 -2.22
N GLU A 113 6.88 11.19 -3.47
CA GLU A 113 5.57 10.87 -4.08
C GLU A 113 4.98 9.60 -3.48
N ILE A 114 5.81 8.58 -3.24
CA ILE A 114 5.38 7.35 -2.57
C ILE A 114 4.93 7.65 -1.13
N GLU A 115 5.68 8.47 -0.39
CA GLU A 115 5.33 8.90 0.96
C GLU A 115 4.03 9.70 1.01
N GLN A 116 3.80 10.60 0.05
CA GLN A 116 2.54 11.34 -0.07
C GLN A 116 1.35 10.40 -0.30
N LEU A 117 1.49 9.40 -1.18
CA LEU A 117 0.45 8.39 -1.38
C LEU A 117 0.24 7.51 -0.16
N LEU A 118 1.30 7.13 0.52
CA LEU A 118 1.24 6.37 1.76
C LEU A 118 0.44 7.16 2.81
N ASN A 119 0.82 8.41 3.05
CA ASN A 119 0.15 9.29 4.02
C ASN A 119 -1.30 9.59 3.63
N SER A 120 -1.62 9.76 2.35
CA SER A 120 -2.99 9.95 1.87
C SER A 120 -3.83 8.67 2.03
N SER A 121 -3.21 7.51 1.93
CA SER A 121 -3.87 6.21 2.16
C SER A 121 -4.15 5.96 3.64
N PHE A 122 -3.32 6.47 4.54
CA PHE A 122 -3.58 6.49 5.98
C PHE A 122 -4.60 7.57 6.36
N GLY A 123 -4.63 8.70 5.66
CA GLY A 123 -5.64 9.75 5.86
C GLY A 123 -7.05 9.37 5.38
N ALA A 124 -7.18 8.39 4.51
CA ALA A 124 -8.50 7.88 4.07
C ALA A 124 -9.18 6.94 5.09
N ASN A 125 -8.49 6.56 6.17
CA ASN A 125 -9.09 5.85 7.30
C ASN A 125 -9.66 6.83 8.35
N PHE A 126 -10.44 7.83 7.90
CA PHE A 126 -11.20 8.67 8.83
C PHE A 126 -12.12 7.83 9.73
N GLU A 127 -12.71 6.77 9.22
CA GLU A 127 -13.54 5.85 10.02
C GLU A 127 -12.75 5.17 11.15
N HIS A 128 -11.47 4.89 10.94
CA HIS A 128 -10.61 4.31 11.99
C HIS A 128 -10.22 5.31 13.08
N ASN A 129 -10.31 6.61 12.78
CA ASN A 129 -10.02 7.69 13.73
C ASN A 129 -11.27 8.19 14.47
N LEU A 130 -12.48 7.84 13.97
CA LEU A 130 -13.71 8.05 14.70
C LEU A 130 -13.81 6.99 15.80
N LYS A 131 -13.89 7.44 17.04
CA LYS A 131 -13.98 6.56 18.21
C LYS A 131 -15.32 6.75 18.89
N SER A 132 -15.93 5.66 19.34
CA SER A 132 -17.05 5.73 20.25
C SER A 132 -16.61 6.24 21.63
N ILE A 133 -17.55 6.62 22.47
CA ILE A 133 -17.23 7.06 23.84
C ILE A 133 -16.56 5.91 24.62
N GLU A 134 -17.03 4.69 24.46
CA GLU A 134 -16.53 3.51 25.10
C GLU A 134 -15.07 3.21 24.68
N GLU A 135 -14.78 3.27 23.35
CA GLU A 135 -13.44 3.11 22.82
C GLU A 135 -12.49 4.21 23.34
N LEU A 136 -13.00 5.45 23.44
CA LEU A 136 -12.23 6.58 23.94
C LEU A 136 -11.90 6.39 25.44
N GLU A 137 -12.85 5.93 26.25
CA GLU A 137 -12.64 5.60 27.65
C GLU A 137 -11.57 4.53 27.83
N GLU A 138 -11.59 3.50 26.99
CA GLU A 138 -10.55 2.46 27.02
C GLU A 138 -9.18 3.04 26.69
N ILE A 139 -9.04 3.81 25.61
CA ILE A 139 -7.79 4.48 25.23
C ILE A 139 -7.28 5.38 26.35
N LEU A 140 -8.17 6.17 26.95
CA LEU A 140 -7.83 7.09 28.04
C LEU A 140 -7.43 6.36 29.33
N SER A 141 -8.02 5.20 29.61
CA SER A 141 -7.65 4.37 30.77
C SER A 141 -6.22 3.82 30.64
N GLN A 142 -5.78 3.55 29.41
CA GLN A 142 -4.45 3.00 29.08
C GLN A 142 -3.38 4.07 28.83
N LYS A 143 -3.74 5.37 28.89
CA LYS A 143 -2.81 6.46 28.57
C LYS A 143 -1.57 6.57 29.45
N GLY A 144 -1.61 5.99 30.68
CA GLY A 144 -0.53 6.09 31.64
C GLY A 144 -0.18 7.55 31.98
N LYS A 145 1.09 7.95 31.82
CA LYS A 145 1.58 9.31 32.07
C LYS A 145 1.47 10.25 30.86
N LYS A 146 0.92 9.80 29.74
CA LYS A 146 0.77 10.62 28.53
C LYS A 146 -0.18 11.79 28.77
N LYS A 147 0.21 12.95 28.25
CA LYS A 147 -0.60 14.16 28.29
C LYS A 147 -1.58 14.16 27.14
N VAL A 148 -2.86 14.19 27.45
CA VAL A 148 -3.94 14.28 26.44
C VAL A 148 -4.31 15.72 26.22
N VAL A 149 -4.42 16.13 24.96
CA VAL A 149 -4.93 17.45 24.58
C VAL A 149 -6.25 17.28 23.86
N PHE A 150 -7.31 17.81 24.45
CA PHE A 150 -8.63 17.87 23.85
C PHE A 150 -8.82 19.21 23.13
N THR A 151 -9.36 19.12 21.90
CA THR A 151 -9.78 20.30 21.14
C THR A 151 -11.16 20.07 20.54
N ASN A 152 -11.86 21.17 20.23
CA ASN A 152 -13.10 21.13 19.47
C ASN A 152 -13.13 22.26 18.45
N GLY A 153 -13.93 22.12 17.41
CA GLY A 153 -14.07 23.13 16.38
C GLY A 153 -15.09 22.72 15.31
N CYS A 154 -15.55 23.71 14.55
CA CYS A 154 -16.34 23.48 13.35
C CYS A 154 -15.38 23.35 12.17
N PHE A 155 -15.32 22.17 11.57
CA PHE A 155 -14.38 21.80 10.52
C PHE A 155 -15.06 21.60 9.16
N ASP A 156 -16.17 22.30 8.90
CA ASP A 156 -16.93 22.16 7.64
C ASP A 156 -16.07 22.50 6.42
N ILE A 157 -15.29 23.60 6.52
CA ILE A 157 -14.31 23.97 5.50
C ILE A 157 -12.95 24.15 6.15
N LEU A 158 -12.02 23.26 5.81
CA LEU A 158 -10.65 23.36 6.31
C LEU A 158 -9.91 24.55 5.70
N HIS A 159 -9.26 25.33 6.56
CA HIS A 159 -8.40 26.44 6.17
C HIS A 159 -7.10 26.46 7.00
N ALA A 160 -6.14 27.29 6.60
CA ALA A 160 -4.82 27.34 7.23
C ALA A 160 -4.87 27.58 8.77
N GLY A 161 -5.92 28.23 9.26
CA GLY A 161 -6.16 28.42 10.70
C GLY A 161 -6.37 27.09 11.43
N HIS A 162 -7.18 26.18 10.87
CA HIS A 162 -7.40 24.84 11.45
C HIS A 162 -6.13 24.04 11.49
N VAL A 163 -5.32 24.07 10.43
CA VAL A 163 -4.04 23.34 10.35
C VAL A 163 -3.08 23.83 11.44
N LYS A 164 -2.92 25.16 11.57
CA LYS A 164 -2.07 25.76 12.61
C LYS A 164 -2.55 25.43 14.03
N TYR A 165 -3.86 25.50 14.24
CA TYR A 165 -4.47 25.20 15.52
C TYR A 165 -4.26 23.75 15.95
N LEU A 166 -4.52 22.79 15.05
CA LEU A 166 -4.30 21.36 15.33
C LEU A 166 -2.82 21.03 15.49
N ALA A 167 -1.93 21.64 14.68
CA ALA A 167 -0.48 21.50 14.85
C ALA A 167 -0.05 21.97 16.25
N ARG A 168 -0.57 23.12 16.71
CA ARG A 168 -0.28 23.63 18.06
C ARG A 168 -0.82 22.71 19.15
N ALA A 169 -2.01 22.15 18.98
CA ALA A 169 -2.56 21.18 19.92
C ALA A 169 -1.65 19.95 20.05
N ARG A 170 -1.13 19.44 18.93
CA ARG A 170 -0.19 18.31 18.91
C ARG A 170 1.12 18.59 19.63
N GLU A 171 1.63 19.83 19.60
CA GLU A 171 2.84 20.21 20.36
C GLU A 171 2.63 20.22 21.88
N LEU A 172 1.40 20.29 22.32
CA LEU A 172 1.06 20.43 23.75
C LEU A 172 0.81 19.09 24.45
N GLY A 173 0.75 17.99 23.73
CA GLY A 173 0.47 16.68 24.29
C GLY A 173 1.06 15.51 23.50
N ASP A 174 0.82 14.32 24.03
CA ASP A 174 1.32 13.05 23.49
C ASP A 174 0.21 12.27 22.74
N LEU A 175 -1.05 12.67 22.97
CA LEU A 175 -2.27 12.11 22.39
C LEU A 175 -3.21 13.24 21.98
#